data_a140b7488878f228c7f96cf70d70ddbd
#
_entry.id   a140b7488878f228c7f96cf70d70ddbd
#
_cell.length_a   1.000
_cell.length_b   1.000
_cell.length_c   1.000
_cell.angle_alpha   90.00
_cell.angle_beta   90.00
_cell.angle_gamma   90.00
#
_symmetry.space_group_name_H-M   'P 1'
#
loop_
_entity.id
_entity.type
_entity.pdbx_description
1 polymer ?
#
loop_
_entity_poly.entity_id
_entity_poly.type
_entity_poly.pdbx_seq_one_letter_code
_entity_poly.pdbx_strand_id
1 'polypeptide(L)'
;MDRKEFKNRMRSNDTAASKLEVKKVIGDILKSETPGTNCVICMEELAELQQEISKQLRNKGDTYGLLEELADVYICLEMLKKMFNYSSDEIARAVEIKLDRFERRNEKHE
;
A
#
# COMPACT_ATOMS: atom_id res chain seq x y z
N MET A 1 -9.97 3.21 -12.98
CA MET A 1 -10.35 1.77 -13.04
C MET A 1 -11.43 1.51 -12.02
N ASP A 2 -12.57 0.96 -12.44
CA ASP A 2 -13.61 0.60 -11.49
C ASP A 2 -13.36 -0.79 -10.87
N ARG A 3 -14.13 -1.13 -9.85
CA ARG A 3 -14.00 -2.38 -9.11
C ARG A 3 -14.23 -3.60 -10.01
N LYS A 4 -15.15 -3.52 -10.95
CA LYS A 4 -15.46 -4.61 -11.88
C LYS A 4 -14.28 -4.90 -12.79
N GLU A 5 -13.68 -3.87 -13.34
CA GLU A 5 -12.48 -4.01 -14.18
C GLU A 5 -11.32 -4.60 -13.40
N PHE A 6 -11.10 -4.13 -12.17
CA PHE A 6 -10.07 -4.69 -11.28
C PHE A 6 -10.27 -6.18 -11.04
N LYS A 7 -11.49 -6.61 -10.70
CA LYS A 7 -11.83 -8.03 -10.51
C LYS A 7 -11.55 -8.85 -11.76
N ASN A 8 -11.95 -8.35 -12.91
CA ASN A 8 -11.77 -9.06 -14.17
C ASN A 8 -10.29 -9.25 -14.48
N ARG A 9 -9.48 -8.25 -14.27
CA ARG A 9 -8.04 -8.32 -14.50
C ARG A 9 -7.35 -9.27 -13.52
N MET A 10 -7.76 -9.27 -12.25
CA MET A 10 -7.24 -10.22 -11.27
C MET A 10 -7.56 -11.67 -11.65
N ARG A 11 -8.76 -11.93 -12.17
CA ARG A 11 -9.18 -13.27 -12.59
C ARG A 11 -8.47 -13.73 -13.86
N SER A 12 -8.14 -12.82 -14.75
CA SER A 12 -7.44 -13.15 -16.00
C SER A 12 -5.95 -13.44 -15.79
N ASN A 13 -5.41 -13.08 -14.65
CA ASN A 13 -4.01 -13.26 -14.31
C ASN A 13 -3.07 -12.59 -15.34
N ASP A 14 -3.46 -11.43 -15.80
CA ASP A 14 -3.02 -10.87 -17.10
C ASP A 14 -1.80 -9.97 -17.03
N THR A 15 -1.30 -9.54 -15.89
CA THR A 15 -0.13 -8.66 -15.89
C THR A 15 0.63 -8.63 -14.58
N ALA A 16 1.91 -8.96 -14.65
CA ALA A 16 2.88 -8.52 -13.67
C ALA A 16 3.71 -7.39 -14.28
N ALA A 17 3.55 -6.17 -13.80
CA ALA A 17 4.45 -5.09 -14.19
C ALA A 17 5.86 -5.37 -13.65
N SER A 18 6.89 -5.09 -14.46
CA SER A 18 8.27 -5.22 -14.00
C SER A 18 8.57 -4.16 -12.91
N LYS A 19 9.54 -4.44 -12.05
CA LYS A 19 9.97 -3.47 -11.02
C LYS A 19 10.39 -2.13 -11.61
N LEU A 20 10.99 -2.15 -12.79
CA LEU A 20 11.42 -0.92 -13.47
C LEU A 20 10.23 -0.08 -13.90
N GLU A 21 9.19 -0.73 -14.45
CA GLU A 21 7.97 -0.06 -14.86
C GLU A 21 7.23 0.53 -13.65
N VAL A 22 7.18 -0.20 -12.54
CA VAL A 22 6.57 0.28 -11.30
C VAL A 22 7.26 1.57 -10.83
N LYS A 23 8.58 1.59 -10.78
CA LYS A 23 9.35 2.79 -10.37
C LYS A 23 9.09 3.97 -11.29
N LYS A 24 9.04 3.71 -12.59
CA LYS A 24 8.77 4.76 -13.58
C LYS A 24 7.39 5.36 -13.39
N VAL A 25 6.37 4.52 -13.25
CA VAL A 25 4.99 4.96 -13.08
C VAL A 25 4.82 5.74 -11.77
N ILE A 26 5.41 5.27 -10.68
CA ILE A 26 5.41 6.00 -9.40
C ILE A 26 6.02 7.39 -9.59
N GLY A 27 7.15 7.48 -10.30
CA GLY A 27 7.78 8.77 -10.60
C GLY A 27 6.88 9.70 -11.40
N ASP A 28 6.15 9.17 -12.38
CA ASP A 28 5.21 9.94 -13.19
C ASP A 28 4.02 10.43 -12.35
N ILE A 29 3.48 9.59 -11.48
CA ILE A 29 2.41 9.97 -10.55
C ILE A 29 2.85 11.16 -9.69
N LEU A 30 4.06 11.09 -9.11
CA LEU A 30 4.58 12.13 -8.23
C LEU A 30 4.78 13.47 -8.95
N LYS A 31 5.05 13.44 -10.26
CA LYS A 31 5.21 14.65 -11.06
C LYS A 31 3.89 15.28 -11.48
N SER A 32 2.80 14.53 -11.45
CA SER A 32 1.49 15.02 -11.90
C SER A 32 0.83 15.99 -10.93
N GLU A 33 1.25 15.98 -9.66
CA GLU A 33 0.67 16.80 -8.60
C GLU A 33 1.78 17.37 -7.71
N THR A 34 1.41 18.35 -6.86
CA THR A 34 2.34 18.90 -5.87
C THR A 34 2.62 17.88 -4.77
N PRO A 35 3.76 17.98 -4.06
CA PRO A 35 4.05 17.09 -2.92
C PRO A 35 2.95 17.10 -1.85
N GLY A 36 2.40 18.25 -1.53
CA GLY A 36 1.29 18.35 -0.56
C GLY A 36 0.07 17.58 -1.02
N THR A 37 -0.33 17.73 -2.27
CA THR A 37 -1.47 16.99 -2.85
C THR A 37 -1.19 15.49 -2.85
N ASN A 38 0.02 15.07 -3.20
CA ASN A 38 0.40 13.65 -3.15
C ASN A 38 0.29 13.08 -1.74
N CYS A 39 0.68 13.82 -0.71
CA CYS A 39 0.50 13.40 0.68
C CYS A 39 -0.99 13.25 1.04
N VAL A 40 -1.83 14.18 0.63
CA VAL A 40 -3.28 14.10 0.87
C VAL A 40 -3.87 12.87 0.19
N ILE A 41 -3.48 12.59 -1.05
CA ILE A 41 -3.92 11.39 -1.78
C ILE A 41 -3.55 10.13 -0.98
N CYS A 42 -2.33 10.04 -0.47
CA CYS A 42 -1.90 8.91 0.36
C CYS A 42 -2.75 8.79 1.63
N MET A 43 -3.07 9.90 2.29
CA MET A 43 -3.93 9.90 3.47
C MET A 43 -5.33 9.37 3.14
N GLU A 44 -5.89 9.78 2.00
CA GLU A 44 -7.20 9.32 1.53
C GLU A 44 -7.20 7.81 1.28
N GLU A 45 -6.17 7.29 0.62
CA GLU A 45 -6.06 5.85 0.36
C GLU A 45 -5.91 5.04 1.65
N LEU A 46 -5.17 5.55 2.63
CA LEU A 46 -5.08 4.91 3.94
C LEU A 46 -6.43 4.88 4.65
N ALA A 47 -7.22 5.95 4.54
CA ALA A 47 -8.56 6.01 5.11
C ALA A 47 -9.52 5.02 4.42
N GLU A 48 -9.41 4.87 3.10
CA GLU A 48 -10.21 3.92 2.33
C GLU A 48 -9.87 2.47 2.70
N LEU A 49 -8.60 2.15 2.93
CA LEU A 49 -8.20 0.85 3.44
C LEU A 49 -8.83 0.58 4.80
N GLN A 50 -8.81 1.55 5.69
CA GLN A 50 -9.44 1.44 7.00
C GLN A 50 -10.92 1.11 6.89
N GLN A 51 -11.64 1.76 5.97
CA GLN A 51 -13.06 1.51 5.71
C GLN A 51 -13.30 0.08 5.20
N GLU A 52 -12.46 -0.40 4.28
CA GLU A 52 -12.58 -1.76 3.76
C GLU A 52 -12.32 -2.82 4.84
N ILE A 53 -11.37 -2.59 5.72
CA ILE A 53 -11.14 -3.47 6.88
C ILE A 53 -12.39 -3.50 7.77
N SER A 54 -12.98 -2.34 8.05
CA SER A 54 -14.21 -2.24 8.84
C SER A 54 -15.36 -3.02 8.19
N LYS A 55 -15.51 -2.93 6.86
CA LYS A 55 -16.53 -3.69 6.13
C LYS A 55 -16.31 -5.20 6.27
N GLN A 56 -15.06 -5.67 6.24
CA GLN A 56 -14.76 -7.09 6.45
C GLN A 56 -15.21 -7.55 7.84
N LEU A 57 -14.95 -6.77 8.87
CA LEU A 57 -15.38 -7.09 10.23
C LEU A 57 -16.90 -7.17 10.38
N ARG A 58 -17.65 -6.42 9.56
CA ARG A 58 -19.12 -6.42 9.56
C ARG A 58 -19.72 -7.40 8.56
N ASN A 59 -18.90 -8.23 7.92
CA ASN A 59 -19.32 -9.15 6.86
C ASN A 59 -20.03 -8.46 5.68
N LYS A 60 -19.67 -7.22 5.40
CA LYS A 60 -20.23 -6.41 4.29
C LYS A 60 -19.24 -6.15 3.17
N GLY A 61 -17.99 -6.55 3.36
CA GLY A 61 -16.92 -6.31 2.41
C GLY A 61 -16.77 -7.45 1.42
N ASP A 62 -16.22 -7.10 0.28
CA ASP A 62 -15.81 -8.00 -0.78
C ASP A 62 -14.29 -8.20 -0.67
N THR A 63 -13.81 -9.42 -0.85
CA THR A 63 -12.38 -9.73 -0.79
C THR A 63 -11.59 -8.90 -1.81
N TYR A 64 -12.14 -8.68 -2.99
CA TYR A 64 -11.49 -7.85 -4.01
C TYR A 64 -11.48 -6.36 -3.62
N GLY A 65 -12.46 -5.91 -2.86
CA GLY A 65 -12.45 -4.54 -2.33
C GLY A 65 -11.28 -4.29 -1.40
N LEU A 66 -11.05 -5.20 -0.48
CA LEU A 66 -9.91 -5.12 0.43
C LEU A 66 -8.58 -5.22 -0.34
N LEU A 67 -8.48 -6.15 -1.29
CA LEU A 67 -7.28 -6.32 -2.10
C LEU A 67 -6.94 -5.06 -2.91
N GLU A 68 -7.95 -4.44 -3.53
CA GLU A 68 -7.75 -3.21 -4.30
C GLU A 68 -7.20 -2.08 -3.43
N GLU A 69 -7.77 -1.89 -2.23
CA GLU A 69 -7.30 -0.86 -1.31
C GLU A 69 -5.91 -1.18 -0.75
N LEU A 70 -5.60 -2.45 -0.52
CA LEU A 70 -4.24 -2.86 -0.16
C LEU A 70 -3.25 -2.48 -1.27
N ALA A 71 -3.61 -2.73 -2.54
CA ALA A 71 -2.76 -2.38 -3.67
C ALA A 71 -2.52 -0.87 -3.74
N ASP A 72 -3.57 -0.06 -3.55
CA ASP A 72 -3.45 1.40 -3.54
C ASP A 72 -2.53 1.88 -2.41
N VAL A 73 -2.62 1.26 -1.24
CA VAL A 73 -1.74 1.60 -0.11
C VAL A 73 -0.29 1.20 -0.39
N TYR A 74 -0.04 0.04 -1.02
CA TYR A 74 1.32 -0.32 -1.44
C TYR A 74 1.92 0.73 -2.39
N ILE A 75 1.12 1.24 -3.33
CA ILE A 75 1.54 2.32 -4.21
C ILE A 75 1.85 3.59 -3.40
N CYS A 76 0.99 3.95 -2.45
CA CYS A 76 1.20 5.09 -1.57
C CYS A 76 2.48 4.97 -0.74
N LEU A 77 2.78 3.77 -0.24
CA LEU A 77 4.02 3.54 0.51
C LEU A 77 5.25 3.79 -0.36
N GLU A 78 5.23 3.37 -1.61
CA GLU A 78 6.30 3.66 -2.57
C GLU A 78 6.41 5.16 -2.89
N MET A 79 5.27 5.85 -3.02
CA MET A 79 5.22 7.30 -3.20
C MET A 79 5.87 8.03 -2.02
N LEU A 80 5.49 7.69 -0.80
CA LEU A 80 6.02 8.28 0.43
C LEU A 80 7.51 8.03 0.58
N LYS A 81 7.94 6.81 0.30
CA LYS A 81 9.36 6.44 0.33
C LYS A 81 10.17 7.33 -0.60
N LYS A 82 9.70 7.55 -1.82
CA LYS A 82 10.39 8.39 -2.79
C LYS A 82 10.32 9.87 -2.42
N MET A 83 9.16 10.37 -1.99
CA MET A 83 8.97 11.77 -1.60
C MET A 83 9.86 12.17 -0.43
N PHE A 84 9.99 11.31 0.56
CA PHE A 84 10.77 11.57 1.77
C PHE A 84 12.19 11.00 1.71
N ASN A 85 12.56 10.48 0.55
CA ASN A 85 13.92 10.05 0.23
C ASN A 85 14.44 8.92 1.13
N TYR A 86 13.58 7.96 1.46
CA TYR A 86 14.00 6.75 2.15
C TYR A 86 14.39 5.66 1.15
N SER A 87 15.46 4.93 1.44
CA SER A 87 15.84 3.77 0.64
C SER A 87 15.03 2.53 1.06
N SER A 88 14.98 1.54 0.17
CA SER A 88 14.36 0.26 0.49
C SER A 88 15.07 -0.43 1.67
N ASP A 89 16.39 -0.29 1.76
CA ASP A 89 17.18 -0.86 2.85
C ASP A 89 16.85 -0.21 4.18
N GLU A 90 16.67 1.11 4.21
CA GLU A 90 16.26 1.84 5.42
C GLU A 90 14.89 1.36 5.93
N ILE A 91 13.93 1.21 5.03
CA ILE A 91 12.59 0.71 5.38
C ILE A 91 12.68 -0.72 5.92
N ALA A 92 13.41 -1.60 5.21
CA ALA A 92 13.59 -3.00 5.64
C ALA A 92 14.21 -3.08 7.03
N ARG A 93 15.23 -2.27 7.29
CA ARG A 93 15.88 -2.22 8.61
C ARG A 93 14.92 -1.73 9.69
N ALA A 94 14.13 -0.70 9.40
CA ALA A 94 13.14 -0.19 10.35
C ALA A 94 12.09 -1.26 10.68
N VAL A 95 11.64 -2.02 9.69
CA VAL A 95 10.70 -3.14 9.88
C VAL A 95 11.33 -4.21 10.78
N GLU A 96 12.56 -4.59 10.52
CA GLU A 96 13.28 -5.58 11.34
C GLU A 96 13.37 -5.15 12.81
N ILE A 97 13.71 -3.88 13.05
CA ILE A 97 13.79 -3.34 14.40
C ILE A 97 12.43 -3.41 15.11
N LYS A 98 11.36 -3.06 14.39
CA LYS A 98 10.01 -3.12 14.96
C LYS A 98 9.58 -4.55 15.28
N LEU A 99 9.90 -5.49 14.41
CA LEU A 99 9.58 -6.91 14.62
C LEU A 99 10.38 -7.48 15.80
N ASP A 100 11.65 -7.13 15.94
CA ASP A 100 12.47 -7.53 17.08
C ASP A 100 11.88 -7.04 18.40
N ARG A 101 11.41 -5.79 18.45
CA ARG A 101 10.75 -5.25 19.65
C ARG A 101 9.46 -6.00 19.97
N PHE A 102 8.71 -6.40 18.98
CA PHE A 102 7.49 -7.19 19.16
C PHE A 102 7.82 -8.58 19.73
N GLU A 103 8.82 -9.26 19.22
CA GLU A 103 9.28 -10.56 19.74
C GLU A 103 9.73 -10.46 21.20
N ARG A 104 10.49 -9.43 21.55
CA ARG A 104 10.93 -9.21 22.95
C ARG A 104 9.75 -8.99 23.89
N ARG A 105 8.70 -8.31 23.47
CA ARG A 105 7.49 -8.16 24.29
C ARG A 105 6.81 -9.49 24.53
N ASN A 106 6.71 -10.34 23.51
CA ASN A 106 6.11 -11.66 23.63
C ASN A 106 6.91 -12.57 24.56
N GLU A 107 8.23 -12.56 24.45
CA GLU A 107 9.12 -13.32 25.35
C GLU A 107 8.92 -12.94 26.81
N LYS A 108 8.68 -11.67 27.11
CA LYS A 108 8.45 -11.19 28.48
C LYS A 108 7.12 -11.62 29.06
N HIS A 109 6.16 -12.03 28.24
CA HIS A 109 4.83 -12.43 28.66
C HIS A 109 4.62 -13.94 28.70
N GLU A 110 5.61 -14.71 28.32
CA GLU A 110 5.57 -16.18 28.40
C GLU A 110 5.89 -16.71 29.79
#